data_a7dbda60c5f0015f7953fb20ae76b5ce
#
_entry.id   a7dbda60c5f0015f7953fb20ae76b5ce
#
_cell.length_a   1.000
_cell.length_b   1.000
_cell.length_c   1.000
_cell.angle_alpha   90.00
_cell.angle_beta   90.00
_cell.angle_gamma   90.00
#
_symmetry.space_group_name_H-M   'P 1'
#
loop_
_entity.id
_entity.type
_entity.pdbx_description
1 polymer ?
#
loop_
_entity_poly.entity_id
_entity_poly.type
_entity_poly.pdbx_seq_one_letter_code
_entity_poly.pdbx_strand_id
1 'polypeptide(L)'
;MVYEYTKVQIVIIGYLDNNQRNIAKEAQQEIVNQCAYMNNCSVDMFLNKEDIKNILGDLNSKSATTLIVANITSLGNKLTKVVENIEFLISHGLSLISAKENLRFDSSAETAQLLNGIKLSIDIRNSMVSTITKKALDDKKAKGYKLGRDFGLKNKKYIWEGKEADIKNKLLSGMTRQQTADEVGISIVSLYNYLKLNPELKNMTNGGQHA
;
A
#
# COMPACT_ATOMS: atom_id res chain seq x y z
N MET A 1 -38.11 -39.25 -3.80
CA MET A 1 -36.80 -38.66 -3.44
C MET A 1 -36.88 -37.18 -3.81
N VAL A 2 -37.20 -36.31 -2.83
CA VAL A 2 -37.35 -34.86 -3.06
C VAL A 2 -35.93 -34.27 -2.94
N TYR A 3 -35.38 -33.75 -4.02
CA TYR A 3 -34.14 -33.01 -3.98
C TYR A 3 -34.46 -31.64 -3.34
N GLU A 4 -34.11 -31.45 -2.08
CA GLU A 4 -34.03 -30.13 -1.47
C GLU A 4 -32.89 -29.36 -2.17
N TYR A 5 -33.24 -28.46 -3.08
CA TYR A 5 -32.32 -27.45 -3.56
C TYR A 5 -32.02 -26.53 -2.40
N THR A 6 -30.90 -26.74 -1.72
CA THR A 6 -30.34 -25.75 -0.81
C THR A 6 -30.12 -24.47 -1.60
N LYS A 7 -31.01 -23.49 -1.39
CA LYS A 7 -30.88 -22.14 -1.97
C LYS A 7 -29.57 -21.56 -1.48
N VAL A 8 -28.53 -21.51 -2.34
CA VAL A 8 -27.27 -20.85 -2.00
C VAL A 8 -27.62 -19.40 -1.76
N GLN A 9 -27.49 -18.96 -0.52
CA GLN A 9 -27.73 -17.56 -0.16
C GLN A 9 -26.58 -16.74 -0.72
N ILE A 10 -26.87 -15.87 -1.70
CA ILE A 10 -25.88 -14.93 -2.24
C ILE A 10 -25.90 -13.70 -1.34
N VAL A 11 -24.73 -13.32 -0.81
CA VAL A 11 -24.56 -12.11 0.01
C VAL A 11 -23.91 -11.04 -0.88
N ILE A 12 -24.55 -9.87 -0.92
CA ILE A 12 -24.08 -8.70 -1.68
C ILE A 12 -23.49 -7.67 -0.73
N ILE A 13 -22.23 -7.35 -0.92
CA ILE A 13 -21.49 -6.43 -0.06
C ILE A 13 -21.05 -5.22 -0.86
N GLY A 14 -21.41 -4.02 -0.39
CA GLY A 14 -20.87 -2.76 -0.89
C GLY A 14 -19.56 -2.42 -0.19
N TYR A 15 -18.48 -2.23 -0.93
CA TYR A 15 -17.22 -1.78 -0.38
C TYR A 15 -17.00 -0.29 -0.61
N LEU A 16 -16.69 0.43 0.46
CA LEU A 16 -16.43 1.87 0.45
C LEU A 16 -14.96 2.13 0.78
N ASP A 17 -14.27 2.82 -0.12
CA ASP A 17 -12.88 3.21 0.10
C ASP A 17 -12.80 4.58 0.79
N ASN A 18 -12.17 4.59 1.98
CA ASN A 18 -11.92 5.81 2.75
C ASN A 18 -10.90 6.74 2.12
N ASN A 19 -10.02 6.21 1.28
CA ASN A 19 -8.87 6.94 0.74
C ASN A 19 -9.16 7.57 -0.62
N GLN A 20 -10.36 7.38 -1.18
CA GLN A 20 -10.75 8.02 -2.43
C GLN A 20 -10.99 9.52 -2.25
N ARG A 21 -10.00 10.31 -2.67
CA ARG A 21 -10.10 11.78 -2.62
C ARG A 21 -11.14 12.39 -3.56
N ASN A 22 -11.56 11.64 -4.59
CA ASN A 22 -12.37 12.16 -5.68
C ASN A 22 -13.86 11.85 -5.58
N ILE A 23 -14.29 10.95 -4.69
CA ILE A 23 -15.69 10.54 -4.56
C ILE A 23 -16.01 10.42 -3.07
N ALA A 24 -16.96 11.22 -2.60
CA ALA A 24 -17.46 11.14 -1.21
C ALA A 24 -18.09 9.76 -0.93
N LYS A 25 -18.11 9.35 0.32
CA LYS A 25 -18.66 8.03 0.71
C LYS A 25 -20.13 7.87 0.33
N GLU A 26 -20.91 8.91 0.50
CA GLU A 26 -22.33 8.94 0.16
C GLU A 26 -22.52 8.70 -1.34
N ALA A 27 -21.68 9.34 -2.19
CA ALA A 27 -21.73 9.12 -3.62
C ALA A 27 -21.25 7.71 -4.01
N GLN A 28 -20.28 7.13 -3.30
CA GLN A 28 -19.90 5.73 -3.49
C GLN A 28 -21.05 4.79 -3.17
N GLN A 29 -21.77 5.01 -2.05
CA GLN A 29 -22.93 4.22 -1.67
C GLN A 29 -24.04 4.28 -2.72
N GLU A 30 -24.32 5.47 -3.24
CA GLU A 30 -25.35 5.66 -4.28
C GLU A 30 -24.99 4.88 -5.55
N ILE A 31 -23.72 4.98 -6.04
CA ILE A 31 -23.25 4.24 -7.21
C ILE A 31 -23.38 2.73 -7.00
N VAL A 32 -22.97 2.24 -5.82
CA VAL A 32 -23.05 0.81 -5.47
C VAL A 32 -24.49 0.34 -5.41
N ASN A 33 -25.40 1.11 -4.79
CA ASN A 33 -26.83 0.78 -4.72
C ASN A 33 -27.47 0.76 -6.12
N GLN A 34 -27.15 1.72 -6.97
CA GLN A 34 -27.64 1.74 -8.36
C GLN A 34 -27.15 0.51 -9.13
N CYS A 35 -25.89 0.14 -8.97
CA CYS A 35 -25.33 -1.06 -9.60
C CYS A 35 -26.04 -2.33 -9.11
N ALA A 36 -26.26 -2.46 -7.82
CA ALA A 36 -27.01 -3.58 -7.24
C ALA A 36 -28.44 -3.65 -7.81
N TYR A 37 -29.14 -2.51 -7.85
CA TYR A 37 -30.50 -2.43 -8.41
C TYR A 37 -30.54 -2.86 -9.90
N MET A 38 -29.59 -2.40 -10.71
CA MET A 38 -29.49 -2.81 -12.13
C MET A 38 -29.23 -4.31 -12.29
N ASN A 39 -28.62 -4.94 -11.31
CA ASN A 39 -28.38 -6.39 -11.30
C ASN A 39 -29.51 -7.17 -10.57
N ASN A 40 -30.66 -6.57 -10.34
CA ASN A 40 -31.82 -7.13 -9.62
C ASN A 40 -31.47 -7.69 -8.24
N CYS A 41 -30.58 -7.01 -7.53
CA CYS A 41 -30.20 -7.36 -6.15
C CYS A 41 -30.16 -6.12 -5.25
N SER A 42 -30.08 -6.34 -3.94
CA SER A 42 -29.90 -5.30 -2.94
C SER A 42 -28.60 -5.52 -2.19
N VAL A 43 -27.99 -4.44 -1.71
CA VAL A 43 -26.80 -4.53 -0.86
C VAL A 43 -27.21 -4.95 0.54
N ASP A 44 -26.68 -6.06 1.04
CA ASP A 44 -26.98 -6.57 2.38
C ASP A 44 -26.21 -5.81 3.46
N MET A 45 -24.97 -5.41 3.16
CA MET A 45 -24.12 -4.65 4.08
C MET A 45 -23.10 -3.80 3.34
N PHE A 46 -22.68 -2.70 4.00
CA PHE A 46 -21.54 -1.90 3.54
C PHE A 46 -20.34 -2.12 4.44
N LEU A 47 -19.18 -2.38 3.83
CA LEU A 47 -17.91 -2.48 4.51
C LEU A 47 -17.01 -1.29 4.16
N ASN A 48 -16.36 -0.78 5.19
CA ASN A 48 -15.49 0.37 5.11
C ASN A 48 -14.18 0.02 5.82
N LYS A 49 -13.27 -0.63 5.11
CA LYS A 49 -12.01 -1.09 5.67
C LYS A 49 -10.82 -0.48 4.92
N GLU A 50 -9.74 -0.24 5.65
CA GLU A 50 -8.51 0.28 5.07
C GLU A 50 -7.83 -0.71 4.12
N ASP A 51 -7.94 -2.00 4.38
CA ASP A 51 -7.44 -3.07 3.51
C ASP A 51 -8.58 -4.03 3.13
N ILE A 52 -8.81 -4.20 1.83
CA ILE A 52 -9.82 -5.10 1.29
C ILE A 52 -9.62 -6.56 1.75
N LYS A 53 -8.38 -6.96 2.07
CA LYS A 53 -8.08 -8.29 2.57
C LYS A 53 -8.70 -8.59 3.93
N ASN A 54 -8.99 -7.54 4.72
CA ASN A 54 -9.64 -7.67 6.02
C ASN A 54 -11.15 -8.00 5.91
N ILE A 55 -11.72 -7.94 4.71
CA ILE A 55 -13.11 -8.31 4.45
C ILE A 55 -13.37 -9.78 4.78
N LEU A 56 -12.40 -10.66 4.50
CA LEU A 56 -12.56 -12.09 4.71
C LEU A 56 -12.85 -12.48 6.17
N GLY A 57 -12.39 -11.68 7.15
CA GLY A 57 -12.66 -11.91 8.56
C GLY A 57 -14.14 -11.72 8.94
N ASP A 58 -14.89 -10.99 8.13
CA ASP A 58 -16.31 -10.70 8.38
C ASP A 58 -17.26 -11.60 7.58
N LEU A 59 -16.70 -12.43 6.68
CA LEU A 59 -17.49 -13.29 5.81
C LEU A 59 -17.67 -14.69 6.39
N ASN A 60 -18.94 -15.11 6.51
CA ASN A 60 -19.25 -16.51 6.79
C ASN A 60 -18.90 -17.36 5.56
N SER A 61 -18.02 -18.32 5.71
CA SER A 61 -17.42 -19.16 4.66
C SER A 61 -18.38 -20.05 3.84
N LYS A 62 -19.69 -19.91 4.00
CA LYS A 62 -20.72 -20.81 3.39
C LYS A 62 -21.61 -20.15 2.35
N SER A 63 -21.49 -18.86 2.07
CA SER A 63 -22.35 -18.15 1.11
C SER A 63 -21.53 -17.64 -0.07
N ALA A 64 -22.10 -17.76 -1.28
CA ALA A 64 -21.55 -17.09 -2.45
C ALA A 64 -21.60 -15.57 -2.20
N THR A 65 -20.45 -14.91 -2.18
CA THR A 65 -20.39 -13.48 -1.85
C THR A 65 -19.98 -12.68 -3.09
N THR A 66 -20.77 -11.65 -3.40
CA THR A 66 -20.44 -10.68 -4.44
C THR A 66 -20.09 -9.34 -3.80
N LEU A 67 -18.91 -8.83 -4.10
CA LEU A 67 -18.46 -7.51 -3.68
C LEU A 67 -18.77 -6.51 -4.79
N ILE A 68 -19.40 -5.39 -4.47
CA ILE A 68 -19.61 -4.28 -5.39
C ILE A 68 -18.79 -3.09 -4.93
N VAL A 69 -17.99 -2.53 -5.84
CA VAL A 69 -17.20 -1.32 -5.63
C VAL A 69 -17.67 -0.21 -6.56
N ALA A 70 -17.58 1.04 -6.12
CA ALA A 70 -18.01 2.18 -6.95
C ALA A 70 -17.15 2.28 -8.22
N ASN A 71 -15.85 2.05 -8.11
CA ASN A 71 -14.90 1.98 -9.24
C ASN A 71 -13.72 1.05 -8.90
N ILE A 72 -12.99 0.64 -9.92
CA ILE A 72 -11.87 -0.29 -9.77
C ILE A 72 -10.71 0.29 -8.95
N THR A 73 -10.57 1.62 -8.90
CA THR A 73 -9.51 2.29 -8.15
C THR A 73 -9.75 2.26 -6.64
N SER A 74 -10.95 1.90 -6.18
CA SER A 74 -11.22 1.59 -4.77
C SER A 74 -10.42 0.40 -4.24
N LEU A 75 -9.92 -0.44 -5.14
CA LEU A 75 -9.14 -1.63 -4.79
C LEU A 75 -7.66 -1.35 -4.56
N GLY A 76 -7.17 -0.16 -4.91
CA GLY A 76 -5.78 0.19 -4.69
C GLY A 76 -5.30 1.39 -5.49
N ASN A 77 -4.24 2.02 -5.00
CA ASN A 77 -3.63 3.23 -5.58
C ASN A 77 -2.66 2.95 -6.75
N LYS A 78 -2.37 1.68 -7.04
CA LYS A 78 -1.52 1.24 -8.14
C LYS A 78 -2.21 0.09 -8.87
N LEU A 79 -2.06 0.03 -10.18
CA LEU A 79 -2.69 -1.02 -10.99
C LEU A 79 -2.24 -2.43 -10.57
N THR A 80 -0.98 -2.61 -10.19
CA THR A 80 -0.48 -3.88 -9.62
C THR A 80 -1.25 -4.28 -8.38
N LYS A 81 -1.50 -3.33 -7.45
CA LYS A 81 -2.26 -3.61 -6.23
C LYS A 81 -3.72 -3.93 -6.50
N VAL A 82 -4.32 -3.25 -7.48
CA VAL A 82 -5.68 -3.55 -7.93
C VAL A 82 -5.78 -5.00 -8.43
N VAL A 83 -4.87 -5.42 -9.31
CA VAL A 83 -4.84 -6.79 -9.83
C VAL A 83 -4.63 -7.81 -8.72
N GLU A 84 -3.66 -7.59 -7.83
CA GLU A 84 -3.41 -8.45 -6.67
C GLU A 84 -4.64 -8.62 -5.78
N ASN A 85 -5.37 -7.52 -5.52
CA ASN A 85 -6.56 -7.56 -4.69
C ASN A 85 -7.73 -8.27 -5.40
N ILE A 86 -7.89 -8.11 -6.72
CA ILE A 86 -8.90 -8.86 -7.49
C ILE A 86 -8.57 -10.36 -7.45
N GLU A 87 -7.32 -10.75 -7.71
CA GLU A 87 -6.91 -12.17 -7.65
C GLU A 87 -7.10 -12.76 -6.25
N PHE A 88 -6.78 -11.98 -5.22
CA PHE A 88 -7.00 -12.37 -3.84
C PHE A 88 -8.49 -12.64 -3.56
N LEU A 89 -9.40 -11.77 -3.97
CA LEU A 89 -10.83 -11.96 -3.78
C LEU A 89 -11.34 -13.22 -4.51
N ILE A 90 -10.96 -13.39 -5.78
CA ILE A 90 -11.35 -14.53 -6.59
C ILE A 90 -10.82 -15.85 -6.02
N SER A 91 -9.57 -15.87 -5.56
CA SER A 91 -8.97 -17.07 -4.94
C SER A 91 -9.67 -17.51 -3.66
N HIS A 92 -10.41 -16.60 -3.01
CA HIS A 92 -11.23 -16.88 -1.83
C HIS A 92 -12.73 -17.07 -2.17
N GLY A 93 -13.05 -17.28 -3.47
CA GLY A 93 -14.41 -17.59 -3.92
C GLY A 93 -15.36 -16.39 -3.99
N LEU A 94 -14.85 -15.15 -3.90
CA LEU A 94 -15.67 -13.96 -4.05
C LEU A 94 -15.75 -13.54 -5.52
N SER A 95 -16.93 -13.03 -5.93
CA SER A 95 -17.07 -12.29 -7.18
C SER A 95 -16.97 -10.79 -6.91
N LEU A 96 -16.47 -10.03 -7.87
CA LEU A 96 -16.33 -8.57 -7.77
C LEU A 96 -17.07 -7.91 -8.94
N ILE A 97 -17.79 -6.83 -8.66
CA ILE A 97 -18.39 -5.96 -9.66
C ILE A 97 -17.86 -4.53 -9.45
N SER A 98 -17.29 -3.95 -10.49
CA SER A 98 -16.96 -2.53 -10.52
C SER A 98 -18.07 -1.77 -11.24
N ALA A 99 -18.79 -0.92 -10.49
CA ALA A 99 -20.01 -0.28 -10.96
C ALA A 99 -19.74 0.71 -12.10
N LYS A 100 -18.76 1.58 -11.93
CA LYS A 100 -18.45 2.64 -12.91
C LYS A 100 -17.92 2.08 -14.23
N GLU A 101 -17.04 1.09 -14.17
CA GLU A 101 -16.44 0.47 -15.35
C GLU A 101 -17.32 -0.63 -15.95
N ASN A 102 -18.40 -1.03 -15.25
CA ASN A 102 -19.27 -2.15 -15.61
C ASN A 102 -18.49 -3.45 -15.86
N LEU A 103 -17.51 -3.72 -15.02
CA LEU A 103 -16.68 -4.92 -15.11
C LEU A 103 -17.06 -5.89 -14.00
N ARG A 104 -17.12 -7.17 -14.38
CA ARG A 104 -17.33 -8.29 -13.44
C ARG A 104 -16.10 -9.19 -13.45
N PHE A 105 -15.67 -9.58 -12.27
CA PHE A 105 -14.58 -10.49 -12.05
C PHE A 105 -15.07 -11.66 -11.18
N ASP A 106 -14.88 -12.85 -11.65
CA ASP A 106 -15.24 -14.10 -10.99
C ASP A 106 -14.20 -15.18 -11.31
N SER A 107 -14.46 -16.44 -10.96
CA SER A 107 -13.56 -17.56 -11.23
C SER A 107 -13.59 -18.06 -12.70
N SER A 108 -14.14 -17.28 -13.62
CA SER A 108 -14.22 -17.66 -15.04
C SER A 108 -12.88 -17.58 -15.77
N ALA A 109 -12.77 -18.31 -16.88
CA ALA A 109 -11.60 -18.26 -17.75
C ALA A 109 -11.41 -16.87 -18.40
N GLU A 110 -12.50 -16.18 -18.69
CA GLU A 110 -12.52 -14.83 -19.24
C GLU A 110 -11.88 -13.83 -18.28
N THR A 111 -12.22 -13.91 -16.99
CA THR A 111 -11.58 -13.10 -15.95
C THR A 111 -10.09 -13.37 -15.85
N ALA A 112 -9.68 -14.64 -15.90
CA ALA A 112 -8.26 -14.99 -15.86
C ALA A 112 -7.50 -14.43 -17.08
N GLN A 113 -8.08 -14.50 -18.27
CA GLN A 113 -7.49 -13.93 -19.48
C GLN A 113 -7.39 -12.40 -19.39
N LEU A 114 -8.42 -11.72 -18.90
CA LEU A 114 -8.42 -10.27 -18.71
C LEU A 114 -7.32 -9.85 -17.73
N LEU A 115 -7.20 -10.50 -16.58
CA LEU A 115 -6.17 -10.19 -15.59
C LEU A 115 -4.76 -10.46 -16.12
N ASN A 116 -4.55 -11.53 -16.89
CA ASN A 116 -3.28 -11.79 -17.55
C ASN A 116 -2.93 -10.70 -18.58
N GLY A 117 -3.91 -10.24 -19.35
CA GLY A 117 -3.73 -9.11 -20.28
C GLY A 117 -3.33 -7.81 -19.58
N ILE A 118 -3.96 -7.51 -18.44
CA ILE A 118 -3.60 -6.34 -17.63
C ILE A 118 -2.19 -6.48 -17.07
N LYS A 119 -1.80 -7.65 -16.54
CA LYS A 119 -0.44 -7.92 -16.04
C LYS A 119 0.61 -7.73 -17.13
N LEU A 120 0.37 -8.30 -18.29
CA LEU A 120 1.26 -8.13 -19.45
C LEU A 120 1.41 -6.65 -19.83
N SER A 121 0.33 -5.88 -19.80
CA SER A 121 0.35 -4.45 -20.08
C SER A 121 1.19 -3.66 -19.06
N ILE A 122 1.13 -4.05 -17.78
CA ILE A 122 1.96 -3.47 -16.72
C ILE A 122 3.44 -3.77 -16.98
N ASP A 123 3.79 -5.01 -17.32
CA ASP A 123 5.16 -5.43 -17.58
C ASP A 123 5.76 -4.73 -18.81
N ILE A 124 4.98 -4.63 -19.89
CA ILE A 124 5.38 -3.89 -21.09
C ILE A 124 5.65 -2.42 -20.73
N ARG A 125 4.74 -1.77 -20.01
CA ARG A 125 4.92 -0.37 -19.60
C ARG A 125 6.18 -0.19 -18.74
N ASN A 126 6.41 -1.06 -17.77
CA ASN A 126 7.59 -1.00 -16.90
C ASN A 126 8.88 -1.17 -17.70
N SER A 127 8.90 -2.11 -18.64
CA SER A 127 10.02 -2.33 -19.55
C SER A 127 10.30 -1.11 -20.44
N MET A 128 9.26 -0.51 -21.02
CA MET A 128 9.38 0.70 -21.82
C MET A 128 9.94 1.87 -21.02
N VAL A 129 9.39 2.13 -19.81
CA VAL A 129 9.87 3.18 -18.91
C VAL A 129 11.34 2.96 -18.55
N SER A 130 11.73 1.72 -18.22
CA SER A 130 13.13 1.36 -17.92
C SER A 130 14.05 1.68 -19.10
N THR A 131 13.65 1.30 -20.31
CA THR A 131 14.45 1.52 -21.54
C THR A 131 14.61 3.02 -21.83
N ILE A 132 13.51 3.80 -21.75
CA ILE A 132 13.54 5.26 -21.96
C ILE A 132 14.43 5.93 -20.91
N THR A 133 14.32 5.52 -19.64
CA THR A 133 15.12 6.08 -18.56
C THR A 133 16.61 5.78 -18.76
N LYS A 134 16.97 4.53 -19.11
CA LYS A 134 18.36 4.15 -19.41
C LYS A 134 18.91 5.00 -20.54
N LYS A 135 18.19 5.10 -21.67
CA LYS A 135 18.59 5.92 -22.80
C LYS A 135 18.81 7.39 -22.41
N ALA A 136 17.87 7.98 -21.65
CA ALA A 136 18.01 9.36 -21.20
C ALA A 136 19.22 9.58 -20.27
N LEU A 137 19.55 8.59 -19.43
CA LEU A 137 20.75 8.63 -18.58
C LEU A 137 22.03 8.47 -19.39
N ASP A 138 22.04 7.59 -20.37
CA ASP A 138 23.21 7.39 -21.26
C ASP A 138 23.47 8.62 -22.13
N ASP A 139 22.44 9.25 -22.68
CA ASP A 139 22.52 10.52 -23.40
C ASP A 139 23.10 11.65 -22.52
N LYS A 140 22.70 11.72 -21.25
CA LYS A 140 23.26 12.68 -20.29
C LYS A 140 24.74 12.39 -20.00
N LYS A 141 25.14 11.12 -19.83
CA LYS A 141 26.53 10.72 -19.64
C LYS A 141 27.38 11.09 -20.88
N ALA A 142 26.88 10.79 -22.08
CA ALA A 142 27.56 11.13 -23.33
C ALA A 142 27.79 12.63 -23.49
N LYS A 143 26.88 13.47 -22.97
CA LYS A 143 27.03 14.94 -22.92
C LYS A 143 27.93 15.42 -21.76
N GLY A 144 28.59 14.52 -21.02
CA GLY A 144 29.47 14.86 -19.92
C GLY A 144 28.77 15.23 -18.60
N TYR A 145 27.45 15.06 -18.50
CA TYR A 145 26.75 15.31 -17.24
C TYR A 145 27.09 14.22 -16.23
N LYS A 146 27.56 14.63 -15.07
CA LYS A 146 27.75 13.72 -13.94
C LYS A 146 26.40 13.28 -13.39
N LEU A 147 26.16 11.99 -13.34
CA LEU A 147 24.92 11.42 -12.77
C LEU A 147 25.10 11.12 -11.30
N GLY A 148 24.06 11.44 -10.53
CA GLY A 148 24.05 11.21 -9.09
C GLY A 148 24.52 12.42 -8.30
N ARG A 149 24.70 12.20 -6.99
CA ARG A 149 25.17 13.24 -6.07
C ARG A 149 26.68 13.45 -6.24
N ASP A 150 27.13 14.69 -6.19
CA ASP A 150 28.56 14.97 -6.23
C ASP A 150 29.27 14.38 -5.03
N PHE A 151 30.45 13.79 -5.29
CA PHE A 151 31.27 13.20 -4.24
C PHE A 151 31.69 14.29 -3.25
N GLY A 152 31.54 14.01 -1.95
CA GLY A 152 31.93 14.95 -0.90
C GLY A 152 30.89 16.02 -0.54
N LEU A 153 29.75 16.12 -1.24
CA LEU A 153 28.70 17.02 -0.83
C LEU A 153 28.07 16.56 0.50
N LYS A 154 28.25 17.36 1.53
CA LYS A 154 27.57 17.15 2.83
C LYS A 154 26.06 17.37 2.69
N ASN A 155 25.28 16.73 3.53
CA ASN A 155 23.84 17.05 3.61
C ASN A 155 23.66 18.51 4.00
N LYS A 156 22.78 19.22 3.29
CA LYS A 156 22.44 20.62 3.62
C LYS A 156 21.77 20.74 5.00
N LYS A 157 21.07 19.67 5.41
CA LYS A 157 20.37 19.59 6.68
C LYS A 157 20.43 18.16 7.20
N TYR A 158 20.79 17.98 8.45
CA TYR A 158 20.80 16.68 9.12
C TYR A 158 19.51 16.51 9.91
N ILE A 159 19.03 15.27 10.07
CA ILE A 159 17.81 14.93 10.82
C ILE A 159 17.95 15.30 12.30
N TRP A 160 19.17 15.34 12.83
CA TRP A 160 19.47 15.70 14.20
C TRP A 160 19.70 17.21 14.42
N GLU A 161 19.67 18.02 13.36
CA GLU A 161 19.88 19.46 13.45
C GLU A 161 18.78 20.09 14.32
N GLY A 162 19.19 20.83 15.35
CA GLY A 162 18.31 21.38 16.38
C GLY A 162 17.97 20.42 17.53
N LYS A 163 18.50 19.18 17.51
CA LYS A 163 18.30 18.16 18.55
C LYS A 163 19.60 17.80 19.28
N GLU A 164 20.69 18.51 18.98
CA GLU A 164 22.04 18.19 19.48
C GLU A 164 22.12 18.25 21.01
N ALA A 165 21.49 19.25 21.62
CA ALA A 165 21.44 19.41 23.07
C ALA A 165 20.70 18.24 23.74
N ASP A 166 19.57 17.84 23.19
CA ASP A 166 18.77 16.72 23.72
C ASP A 166 19.52 15.40 23.60
N ILE A 167 20.15 15.14 22.45
CA ILE A 167 20.99 13.96 22.26
C ILE A 167 22.11 13.91 23.30
N LYS A 168 22.82 15.04 23.46
CA LYS A 168 23.91 15.15 24.43
C LYS A 168 23.45 14.89 25.87
N ASN A 169 22.38 15.55 26.30
CA ASN A 169 21.83 15.41 27.65
C ASN A 169 21.40 13.99 27.97
N LYS A 170 20.73 13.34 27.02
CA LYS A 170 20.25 11.96 27.19
C LYS A 170 21.41 10.96 27.23
N LEU A 171 22.43 11.14 26.42
CA LEU A 171 23.63 10.30 26.47
C LEU A 171 24.39 10.49 27.77
N LEU A 172 24.50 11.74 28.28
CA LEU A 172 25.15 12.05 29.57
C LEU A 172 24.36 11.53 30.78
N SER A 173 23.03 11.42 30.69
CA SER A 173 22.19 10.80 31.73
C SER A 173 22.29 9.27 31.80
N GLY A 174 23.13 8.65 30.95
CA GLY A 174 23.35 7.19 30.94
C GLY A 174 22.36 6.38 30.11
N MET A 175 21.53 7.04 29.30
CA MET A 175 20.62 6.34 28.38
C MET A 175 21.39 5.56 27.31
N THR A 176 20.87 4.39 26.94
CA THR A 176 21.43 3.62 25.83
C THR A 176 21.24 4.37 24.50
N ARG A 177 22.09 4.10 23.52
CA ARG A 177 21.99 4.71 22.18
C ARG A 177 20.64 4.46 21.53
N GLN A 178 20.07 3.26 21.71
CA GLN A 178 18.76 2.93 21.18
C GLN A 178 17.67 3.80 21.83
N GLN A 179 17.63 3.84 23.16
CA GLN A 179 16.66 4.67 23.90
C GLN A 179 16.79 6.15 23.55
N THR A 180 18.03 6.66 23.43
CA THR A 180 18.26 8.06 23.02
C THR A 180 17.71 8.34 21.62
N ALA A 181 17.93 7.42 20.66
CA ALA A 181 17.43 7.58 19.29
C ALA A 181 15.90 7.60 19.25
N ASP A 182 15.26 6.67 19.98
CA ASP A 182 13.81 6.54 20.04
C ASP A 182 13.15 7.78 20.69
N GLU A 183 13.70 8.26 21.81
CA GLU A 183 13.16 9.41 22.52
C GLU A 183 13.37 10.76 21.79
N VAL A 184 14.48 10.89 21.07
CA VAL A 184 14.74 12.08 20.23
C VAL A 184 13.99 12.01 18.89
N GLY A 185 13.43 10.85 18.56
CA GLY A 185 12.70 10.63 17.31
C GLY A 185 13.60 10.68 16.07
N ILE A 186 14.78 10.02 16.15
CA ILE A 186 15.70 9.83 15.03
C ILE A 186 16.05 8.34 14.88
N SER A 187 16.49 7.94 13.68
CA SER A 187 16.95 6.56 13.53
C SER A 187 18.28 6.33 14.26
N ILE A 188 18.49 5.09 14.74
CA ILE A 188 19.76 4.71 15.37
C ILE A 188 20.98 4.94 14.45
N VAL A 189 20.80 4.77 13.14
CA VAL A 189 21.83 5.06 12.13
C VAL A 189 22.16 6.55 12.09
N SER A 190 21.14 7.42 12.20
CA SER A 190 21.34 8.87 12.27
C SER A 190 22.11 9.27 13.53
N LEU A 191 21.80 8.64 14.68
CA LEU A 191 22.54 8.86 15.92
C LEU A 191 24.01 8.42 15.78
N TYR A 192 24.29 7.27 15.20
CA TYR A 192 25.68 6.83 14.96
C TYR A 192 26.44 7.79 14.03
N ASN A 193 25.81 8.35 13.01
CA ASN A 193 26.39 9.35 12.14
C ASN A 193 26.69 10.66 12.91
N TYR A 194 25.79 11.06 13.81
CA TYR A 194 26.02 12.19 14.70
C TYR A 194 27.25 11.97 15.62
N LEU A 195 27.32 10.80 16.28
CA LEU A 195 28.43 10.42 17.14
C LEU A 195 29.77 10.30 16.40
N LYS A 196 29.74 9.92 15.11
CA LYS A 196 30.92 9.90 14.24
C LYS A 196 31.49 11.30 13.99
N LEU A 197 30.61 12.31 13.94
CA LEU A 197 31.01 13.72 13.77
C LEU A 197 31.37 14.39 15.10
N ASN A 198 31.01 13.79 16.25
CA ASN A 198 31.25 14.28 17.60
C ASN A 198 31.94 13.18 18.44
N PRO A 199 33.25 12.92 18.21
CA PRO A 199 33.97 11.80 18.84
C PRO A 199 34.00 11.87 20.38
N GLU A 200 33.93 13.08 20.95
CA GLU A 200 33.90 13.32 22.40
C GLU A 200 32.69 12.67 23.07
N LEU A 201 31.52 12.66 22.39
CA LEU A 201 30.31 12.01 22.91
C LEU A 201 30.33 10.50 22.75
N LYS A 202 31.07 9.99 21.75
CA LYS A 202 31.18 8.56 21.50
C LYS A 202 31.84 7.82 22.67
N ASN A 203 32.82 8.41 23.32
CA ASN A 203 33.57 7.80 24.42
C ASN A 203 32.83 7.89 25.76
N MET A 204 31.90 8.83 25.94
CA MET A 204 31.15 9.00 27.17
C MET A 204 30.11 7.91 27.41
N THR A 205 29.65 7.24 26.37
CA THR A 205 28.61 6.19 26.44
C THR A 205 29.16 4.78 26.71
N ASN A 206 30.47 4.59 26.78
CA ASN A 206 31.11 3.27 27.06
C ASN A 206 31.45 3.09 28.56
N GLY A 207 31.13 4.06 29.42
CA GLY A 207 31.44 4.02 30.87
C GLY A 207 30.46 3.23 31.74
N GLY A 208 29.43 2.59 31.18
CA GLY A 208 28.35 1.92 31.93
C GLY A 208 28.37 0.38 31.95
N GLN A 209 29.46 -0.28 31.52
CA GLN A 209 29.57 -1.74 31.59
C GLN A 209 30.86 -2.19 32.26
N HIS A 210 31.09 -1.79 33.49
CA HIS A 210 31.96 -2.50 34.45
C HIS A 210 31.68 -1.96 35.85
N ALA A 211 30.69 -2.51 36.50
CA ALA A 211 30.59 -2.67 37.96
C ALA A 211 29.66 -3.86 38.24
#